data_3100fc6b096da47f0f492810de3db6cf
#
_entry.id   3100fc6b096da47f0f492810de3db6cf
#
_cell.length_a   1.000
_cell.length_b   1.000
_cell.length_c   1.000
_cell.angle_alpha   90.00
_cell.angle_beta   90.00
_cell.angle_gamma   90.00
#
_symmetry.space_group_name_H-M   'P 1'
#
loop_
_entity.id
_entity.type
_entity.pdbx_description
1 polymer ?
#
loop_
_entity_poly.entity_id
_entity_poly.type
_entity_poly.pdbx_seq_one_letter_code
_entity_poly.pdbx_strand_id
1 'polypeptide(L)'
;MKYFIKKIYFILFLVNILFLGTETFGKDRKIEYSRNNISNYLSGIVSLNQDYTKAAFKYLSKVQSIKNDHSNFNVKFIRTLILLEKFQQAFAFSKDVWFEDEYFFETDLLLGLESFIKKDYDSAEQYFQRLNKISQYNLFFE
;
A
#
# COMPACT_ATOMS: atom_id res chain seq x y z
N MET A 1 39.08 27.70 37.39
CA MET A 1 37.65 27.60 37.80
C MET A 1 36.67 27.89 36.69
N LYS A 2 36.80 28.98 35.87
CA LYS A 2 35.87 29.32 34.77
C LYS A 2 35.76 28.27 33.63
N TYR A 3 36.83 27.54 33.31
CA TYR A 3 36.83 26.49 32.30
C TYR A 3 36.05 25.22 32.72
N PHE A 4 36.06 24.91 33.99
CA PHE A 4 35.35 23.75 34.52
C PHE A 4 33.85 23.96 34.50
N ILE A 5 33.41 25.16 34.79
CA ILE A 5 32.00 25.56 34.76
C ILE A 5 31.45 25.51 33.32
N LYS A 6 32.22 26.00 32.31
CA LYS A 6 31.82 25.91 30.89
C LYS A 6 31.67 24.48 30.41
N LYS A 7 32.52 23.54 30.83
CA LYS A 7 32.39 22.13 30.48
C LYS A 7 31.13 21.49 31.08
N ILE A 8 30.77 21.87 32.29
CA ILE A 8 29.54 21.36 32.95
C ILE A 8 28.29 21.85 32.19
N TYR A 9 28.22 23.11 31.80
CA TYR A 9 27.10 23.64 31.01
C TYR A 9 27.02 22.99 29.64
N PHE A 10 28.14 22.69 28.98
CA PHE A 10 28.16 22.02 27.70
C PHE A 10 27.65 20.57 27.81
N ILE A 11 28.01 19.84 28.85
CA ILE A 11 27.54 18.48 29.11
C ILE A 11 26.04 18.49 29.45
N LEU A 12 25.57 19.43 30.26
CA LEU A 12 24.15 19.61 30.56
C LEU A 12 23.32 19.96 29.30
N PHE A 13 23.87 20.76 28.40
CA PHE A 13 23.26 21.09 27.13
C PHE A 13 23.16 19.87 26.20
N LEU A 14 24.22 19.06 26.13
CA LEU A 14 24.26 17.82 25.33
C LEU A 14 23.28 16.76 25.86
N VAL A 15 23.14 16.66 27.18
CA VAL A 15 22.16 15.77 27.85
C VAL A 15 20.74 16.24 27.54
N ASN A 16 20.43 17.54 27.52
CA ASN A 16 19.12 18.06 27.11
C ASN A 16 18.77 17.75 25.67
N ILE A 17 19.75 17.78 24.74
CA ILE A 17 19.53 17.39 23.32
C ILE A 17 19.21 15.89 23.21
N LEU A 18 19.82 15.04 24.04
CA LEU A 18 19.53 13.60 24.09
C LEU A 18 18.14 13.30 24.70
N PHE A 19 17.62 14.19 25.55
CA PHE A 19 16.28 14.09 26.14
C PHE A 19 15.19 14.82 25.33
N LEU A 20 15.54 15.57 24.29
CA LEU A 20 14.60 15.92 23.23
C LEU A 20 14.32 14.62 22.45
N GLY A 21 13.65 13.71 23.16
CA GLY A 21 13.22 12.44 22.63
C GLY A 21 12.53 12.71 21.31
N THR A 22 13.00 12.04 20.28
CA THR A 22 12.23 11.80 19.09
C THR A 22 10.91 11.21 19.54
N GLU A 23 9.91 12.05 19.77
CA GLU A 23 8.55 11.60 19.68
C GLU A 23 8.41 11.10 18.24
N THR A 24 8.75 9.84 18.03
CA THR A 24 8.27 9.13 16.86
C THR A 24 6.76 9.17 16.98
N PHE A 25 6.16 10.19 16.38
CA PHE A 25 4.77 10.18 16.02
C PHE A 25 4.60 9.04 15.02
N GLY A 26 4.62 7.82 15.54
CA GLY A 26 3.92 6.72 14.91
C GLY A 26 2.48 7.19 14.85
N LYS A 27 2.07 7.68 13.67
CA LYS A 27 0.68 7.95 13.38
C LYS A 27 0.01 6.58 13.39
N ASP A 28 -0.36 6.10 14.56
CA ASP A 28 -1.29 4.99 14.72
C ASP A 28 -2.56 5.39 13.97
N ARG A 29 -2.60 5.07 12.67
CA ARG A 29 -3.82 5.14 11.89
C ARG A 29 -4.71 4.06 12.47
N LYS A 30 -5.52 4.44 13.44
CA LYS A 30 -6.57 3.58 13.97
C LYS A 30 -7.48 3.26 12.80
N ILE A 31 -7.34 2.05 12.25
CA ILE A 31 -8.28 1.55 11.23
C ILE A 31 -9.64 1.58 11.90
N GLU A 32 -10.50 2.45 11.45
CA GLU A 32 -11.86 2.51 11.97
C GLU A 32 -12.65 1.35 11.35
N TYR A 33 -12.57 0.19 12.01
CA TYR A 33 -13.41 -0.98 11.69
C TYR A 33 -14.86 -0.67 12.07
N SER A 34 -15.47 0.24 11.33
CA SER A 34 -16.91 0.48 11.50
C SER A 34 -17.69 -0.77 11.08
N ARG A 35 -18.83 -1.02 11.71
CA ARG A 35 -19.74 -2.11 11.32
C ARG A 35 -20.04 -2.08 9.81
N ASN A 36 -20.18 -0.89 9.23
CA ASN A 36 -20.46 -0.69 7.81
C ASN A 36 -19.28 -1.11 6.94
N ASN A 37 -18.04 -0.81 7.34
CA ASN A 37 -16.83 -1.22 6.60
C ASN A 37 -16.71 -2.75 6.60
N ILE A 38 -16.88 -3.39 7.74
CA ILE A 38 -16.85 -4.85 7.86
C ILE A 38 -17.94 -5.48 6.99
N SER A 39 -19.17 -5.03 7.11
CA SER A 39 -20.30 -5.56 6.34
C SER A 39 -20.10 -5.39 4.84
N ASN A 40 -19.70 -4.20 4.37
CA ASN A 40 -19.45 -3.94 2.95
C ASN A 40 -18.26 -4.78 2.44
N TYR A 41 -17.16 -4.89 3.20
CA TYR A 41 -16.03 -5.72 2.81
C TYR A 41 -16.45 -7.19 2.63
N LEU A 42 -17.09 -7.78 3.64
CA LEU A 42 -17.54 -9.17 3.57
C LEU A 42 -18.55 -9.40 2.44
N SER A 43 -19.52 -8.47 2.26
CA SER A 43 -20.47 -8.55 1.15
C SER A 43 -19.76 -8.47 -0.22
N GLY A 44 -18.73 -7.66 -0.34
CA GLY A 44 -17.90 -7.57 -1.53
C GLY A 44 -17.17 -8.87 -1.82
N ILE A 45 -16.54 -9.48 -0.80
CA ILE A 45 -15.84 -10.77 -0.94
C ILE A 45 -16.80 -11.90 -1.33
N VAL A 46 -17.94 -12.00 -0.65
CA VAL A 46 -18.97 -13.02 -0.98
C VAL A 46 -19.45 -12.84 -2.42
N SER A 47 -19.70 -11.59 -2.84
CA SER A 47 -20.12 -11.31 -4.22
C SER A 47 -19.05 -11.71 -5.25
N LEU A 48 -17.75 -11.48 -4.97
CA LEU A 48 -16.66 -11.94 -5.84
C LEU A 48 -16.62 -13.47 -5.94
N ASN A 49 -16.74 -14.17 -4.83
CA ASN A 49 -16.71 -15.62 -4.80
C ASN A 49 -17.90 -16.27 -5.54
N GLN A 50 -18.95 -15.50 -5.79
CA GLN A 50 -20.14 -15.90 -6.55
C GLN A 50 -20.18 -15.32 -7.95
N ASP A 51 -19.08 -14.74 -8.43
CA ASP A 51 -18.95 -14.09 -9.75
C ASP A 51 -19.90 -12.87 -9.98
N TYR A 52 -20.46 -12.33 -8.90
CA TYR A 52 -21.28 -11.11 -8.95
C TYR A 52 -20.40 -9.85 -8.94
N THR A 53 -19.55 -9.70 -9.96
CA THR A 53 -18.50 -8.67 -10.00
C THR A 53 -19.05 -7.24 -9.87
N LYS A 54 -20.22 -6.93 -10.45
CA LYS A 54 -20.85 -5.60 -10.31
C LYS A 54 -21.28 -5.32 -8.86
N ALA A 55 -21.81 -6.33 -8.17
CA ALA A 55 -22.18 -6.20 -6.76
C ALA A 55 -20.94 -6.06 -5.88
N ALA A 56 -19.90 -6.85 -6.14
CA ALA A 56 -18.61 -6.74 -5.47
C ALA A 56 -18.04 -5.33 -5.58
N PHE A 57 -18.01 -4.75 -6.78
CA PHE A 57 -17.57 -3.37 -7.00
C PHE A 57 -18.38 -2.38 -6.16
N LYS A 58 -19.72 -2.51 -6.15
CA LYS A 58 -20.59 -1.63 -5.36
C LYS A 58 -20.27 -1.65 -3.87
N TYR A 59 -19.96 -2.83 -3.31
CA TYR A 59 -19.63 -2.98 -1.91
C TYR A 59 -18.19 -2.55 -1.59
N LEU A 60 -17.21 -3.02 -2.36
CA LEU A 60 -15.80 -2.74 -2.12
C LEU A 60 -15.48 -1.25 -2.33
N SER A 61 -16.13 -0.56 -3.26
CA SER A 61 -15.96 0.89 -3.46
C SER A 61 -16.30 1.72 -2.22
N LYS A 62 -17.14 1.21 -1.32
CA LYS A 62 -17.51 1.90 -0.08
C LYS A 62 -16.47 1.74 1.04
N VAL A 63 -15.48 0.88 0.87
CA VAL A 63 -14.52 0.47 1.90
C VAL A 63 -13.10 0.94 1.58
N GLN A 64 -12.93 1.86 0.63
CA GLN A 64 -11.59 2.34 0.22
C GLN A 64 -10.79 3.02 1.34
N SER A 65 -11.44 3.38 2.45
CA SER A 65 -10.76 3.93 3.62
C SER A 65 -9.73 2.97 4.25
N ILE A 66 -9.86 1.65 4.00
CA ILE A 66 -8.94 0.63 4.55
C ILE A 66 -7.75 0.31 3.62
N LYS A 67 -7.64 0.94 2.46
CA LYS A 67 -6.63 0.64 1.44
C LYS A 67 -5.19 0.69 1.93
N ASN A 68 -4.89 1.58 2.88
CA ASN A 68 -3.52 1.78 3.37
C ASN A 68 -3.06 0.72 4.38
N ASP A 69 -4.01 -0.08 4.90
CA ASP A 69 -3.76 -0.98 6.02
C ASP A 69 -4.24 -2.41 5.73
N HIS A 70 -4.77 -2.66 4.52
CA HIS A 70 -5.40 -3.94 4.20
C HIS A 70 -5.07 -4.42 2.79
N SER A 71 -3.91 -5.04 2.62
CA SER A 71 -3.40 -5.53 1.33
C SER A 71 -4.38 -6.48 0.62
N ASN A 72 -5.05 -7.39 1.34
CA ASN A 72 -6.07 -8.27 0.77
C ASN A 72 -7.26 -7.51 0.15
N PHE A 73 -7.68 -6.40 0.74
CA PHE A 73 -8.68 -5.53 0.13
C PHE A 73 -8.18 -4.99 -1.21
N ASN A 74 -6.94 -4.51 -1.25
CA ASN A 74 -6.34 -3.94 -2.46
C ASN A 74 -6.32 -4.95 -3.60
N VAL A 75 -5.86 -6.19 -3.35
CA VAL A 75 -5.90 -7.29 -4.33
C VAL A 75 -7.31 -7.50 -4.87
N LYS A 76 -8.30 -7.67 -3.98
CA LYS A 76 -9.68 -7.95 -4.38
C LYS A 76 -10.31 -6.80 -5.14
N PHE A 77 -9.99 -5.56 -4.76
CA PHE A 77 -10.53 -4.39 -5.44
C PHE A 77 -9.91 -4.20 -6.83
N ILE A 78 -8.57 -4.35 -6.96
CA ILE A 78 -7.88 -4.32 -8.26
C ILE A 78 -8.45 -5.39 -9.18
N ARG A 79 -8.56 -6.64 -8.73
CA ARG A 79 -9.15 -7.74 -9.52
C ARG A 79 -10.58 -7.43 -9.95
N THR A 80 -11.37 -6.83 -9.06
CA THR A 80 -12.74 -6.41 -9.39
C THR A 80 -12.77 -5.37 -10.50
N LEU A 81 -11.86 -4.40 -10.46
CA LEU A 81 -11.74 -3.37 -11.49
C LEU A 81 -11.33 -3.96 -12.84
N ILE A 82 -10.39 -4.91 -12.84
CA ILE A 82 -9.96 -5.62 -14.06
C ILE A 82 -11.11 -6.42 -14.66
N LEU A 83 -11.83 -7.21 -13.84
CA LEU A 83 -12.98 -8.00 -14.29
C LEU A 83 -14.13 -7.16 -14.85
N LEU A 84 -14.21 -5.89 -14.47
CA LEU A 84 -15.16 -4.92 -15.01
C LEU A 84 -14.60 -4.07 -16.16
N GLU A 85 -13.41 -4.41 -16.66
CA GLU A 85 -12.70 -3.68 -17.73
C GLU A 85 -12.45 -2.19 -17.37
N LYS A 86 -12.43 -1.86 -16.07
CA LYS A 86 -12.18 -0.50 -15.56
C LYS A 86 -10.68 -0.24 -15.43
N PHE A 87 -9.92 -0.46 -16.50
CA PHE A 87 -8.45 -0.43 -16.47
C PHE A 87 -7.87 0.89 -15.97
N GLN A 88 -8.43 2.02 -16.39
CA GLN A 88 -7.96 3.34 -15.94
C GLN A 88 -8.10 3.52 -14.41
N GLN A 89 -9.21 3.00 -13.84
CA GLN A 89 -9.40 3.03 -12.41
C GLN A 89 -8.46 2.04 -11.68
N ALA A 90 -8.20 0.88 -12.30
CA ALA A 90 -7.25 -0.08 -11.77
C ALA A 90 -5.83 0.49 -11.73
N PHE A 91 -5.36 1.14 -12.79
CA PHE A 91 -4.05 1.81 -12.82
C PHE A 91 -3.96 2.93 -11.77
N ALA A 92 -4.97 3.79 -11.68
CA ALA A 92 -4.99 4.88 -10.71
C ALA A 92 -4.96 4.34 -9.26
N PHE A 93 -5.76 3.32 -8.96
CA PHE A 93 -5.79 2.69 -7.65
C PHE A 93 -4.48 1.97 -7.33
N SER A 94 -3.88 1.28 -8.30
CA SER A 94 -2.59 0.62 -8.14
C SER A 94 -1.49 1.61 -7.78
N LYS A 95 -1.44 2.79 -8.41
CA LYS A 95 -0.48 3.86 -8.06
C LYS A 95 -0.67 4.37 -6.64
N ASP A 96 -1.93 4.47 -6.21
CA ASP A 96 -2.28 5.01 -4.89
C ASP A 96 -1.91 4.05 -3.74
N VAL A 97 -1.88 2.73 -4.01
CA VAL A 97 -1.56 1.69 -3.02
C VAL A 97 -0.18 1.05 -3.20
N TRP A 98 0.60 1.53 -4.17
CA TRP A 98 1.94 1.02 -4.42
C TRP A 98 2.95 1.60 -3.43
N PHE A 99 3.80 0.74 -2.87
CA PHE A 99 4.93 1.11 -2.03
C PHE A 99 6.18 0.35 -2.46
N GLU A 100 7.32 1.03 -2.41
CA GLU A 100 8.60 0.46 -2.85
C GLU A 100 9.01 -0.76 -2.02
N ASP A 101 8.74 -0.74 -0.73
CA ASP A 101 9.12 -1.80 0.22
C ASP A 101 8.12 -2.97 0.27
N GLU A 102 6.95 -2.83 -0.37
CA GLU A 102 5.95 -3.89 -0.42
C GLU A 102 5.87 -4.51 -1.81
N TYR A 103 5.97 -5.84 -1.87
CA TYR A 103 5.81 -6.60 -3.12
C TYR A 103 4.35 -6.98 -3.32
N PHE A 104 3.74 -6.41 -4.35
CA PHE A 104 2.33 -6.54 -4.62
C PHE A 104 2.12 -6.93 -6.08
N PHE A 105 1.93 -8.23 -6.32
CA PHE A 105 1.89 -8.79 -7.68
C PHE A 105 0.94 -8.04 -8.62
N GLU A 106 -0.32 -7.86 -8.22
CA GLU A 106 -1.33 -7.23 -9.06
C GLU A 106 -0.97 -5.77 -9.38
N THR A 107 -0.39 -5.08 -8.42
CA THR A 107 0.01 -3.67 -8.57
C THR A 107 1.23 -3.55 -9.46
N ASP A 108 2.29 -4.31 -9.18
CA ASP A 108 3.51 -4.28 -9.99
C ASP A 108 3.24 -4.71 -11.44
N LEU A 109 2.41 -5.75 -11.64
CA LEU A 109 1.99 -6.17 -12.97
C LEU A 109 1.24 -5.07 -13.72
N LEU A 110 0.25 -4.44 -13.09
CA LEU A 110 -0.54 -3.39 -13.74
C LEU A 110 0.29 -2.14 -14.05
N LEU A 111 1.14 -1.71 -13.14
CA LEU A 111 2.00 -0.54 -13.36
C LEU A 111 3.06 -0.81 -14.43
N GLY A 112 3.60 -2.03 -14.47
CA GLY A 112 4.47 -2.46 -15.54
C GLY A 112 3.78 -2.45 -16.91
N LEU A 113 2.56 -2.99 -16.98
CA LEU A 113 1.76 -2.97 -18.22
C LEU A 113 1.39 -1.55 -18.64
N GLU A 114 0.97 -0.69 -17.71
CA GLU A 114 0.66 0.71 -18.02
C GLU A 114 1.88 1.44 -18.57
N SER A 115 3.06 1.28 -17.93
CA SER A 115 4.32 1.87 -18.38
C SER A 115 4.71 1.35 -19.76
N PHE A 116 4.58 0.04 -20.00
CA PHE A 116 4.84 -0.56 -21.30
C PHE A 116 3.93 0.02 -22.41
N ILE A 117 2.63 0.16 -22.14
CA ILE A 117 1.66 0.76 -23.08
C ILE A 117 2.04 2.20 -23.41
N LYS A 118 2.56 2.94 -22.41
CA LYS A 118 3.03 4.33 -22.57
C LYS A 118 4.41 4.43 -23.21
N LYS A 119 5.05 3.31 -23.54
CA LYS A 119 6.42 3.22 -24.08
C LYS A 119 7.50 3.72 -23.09
N ASP A 120 7.20 3.76 -21.81
CA ASP A 120 8.14 4.00 -20.73
C ASP A 120 8.75 2.65 -20.32
N TYR A 121 9.70 2.19 -21.12
CA TYR A 121 10.26 0.85 -20.97
C TYR A 121 11.13 0.71 -19.72
N ASP A 122 11.78 1.78 -19.28
CA ASP A 122 12.62 1.78 -18.08
C ASP A 122 11.77 1.54 -16.82
N SER A 123 10.66 2.26 -16.69
CA SER A 123 9.71 2.04 -15.59
C SER A 123 9.04 0.66 -15.68
N ALA A 124 8.69 0.22 -16.89
CA ALA A 124 8.09 -1.09 -17.10
C ALA A 124 9.03 -2.21 -16.63
N GLU A 125 10.32 -2.14 -17.00
CA GLU A 125 11.32 -3.09 -16.58
C GLU A 125 11.48 -3.15 -15.06
N GLN A 126 11.50 -1.99 -14.38
CA GLN A 126 11.60 -1.92 -12.92
C GLN A 126 10.43 -2.66 -12.24
N TYR A 127 9.20 -2.42 -12.68
CA TYR A 127 8.03 -3.13 -12.12
C TYR A 127 8.08 -4.63 -12.40
N PHE A 128 8.44 -5.05 -13.62
CA PHE A 128 8.53 -6.47 -13.97
C PHE A 128 9.66 -7.19 -13.24
N GLN A 129 10.80 -6.53 -12.99
CA GLN A 129 11.87 -7.10 -12.17
C GLN A 129 11.43 -7.34 -10.72
N ARG A 130 10.51 -6.53 -10.18
CA ARG A 130 9.94 -6.75 -8.85
C ARG A 130 9.10 -8.02 -8.79
N LEU A 131 8.40 -8.39 -9.85
CA LEU A 131 7.64 -9.63 -9.93
C LEU A 131 8.52 -10.86 -9.76
N ASN A 132 9.75 -10.84 -10.27
CA ASN A 132 10.71 -11.94 -10.13
C ASN A 132 11.16 -12.16 -8.68
N LYS A 133 11.05 -11.17 -7.81
CA LYS A 133 11.40 -11.29 -6.39
C LYS A 133 10.30 -11.96 -5.56
N ILE A 134 9.11 -12.12 -6.11
CA ILE A 134 7.96 -12.72 -5.43
C ILE A 134 7.98 -14.22 -5.71
N SER A 135 8.76 -14.97 -4.93
CA SER A 135 9.02 -16.42 -5.13
C SER A 135 7.75 -17.29 -5.19
N GLN A 136 6.66 -16.86 -4.58
CA GLN A 136 5.39 -17.62 -4.60
C GLN A 136 4.64 -17.53 -5.95
N TYR A 137 5.10 -16.72 -6.90
CA TYR A 137 4.51 -16.57 -8.23
C TYR A 137 5.35 -17.20 -9.35
N ASN A 138 6.45 -17.87 -9.03
CA ASN A 138 7.27 -18.60 -10.00
C ASN A 138 6.49 -19.71 -10.72
N LEU A 139 5.30 -20.08 -10.22
CA LEU A 139 4.41 -21.05 -10.85
C LEU A 139 3.78 -20.59 -12.19
N PHE A 140 3.94 -19.34 -12.56
CA PHE A 140 3.41 -18.80 -13.82
C PHE A 140 4.46 -18.64 -14.93
N PHE A 141 5.73 -18.94 -14.63
CA PHE A 141 6.88 -18.75 -15.54
C PHE A 141 7.72 -20.03 -15.76
N GLU A 142 7.20 -21.22 -15.39
CA GLU A 142 7.76 -22.51 -15.78
C GLU A 142 7.16 -23.04 -17.10
#